data_f0294c79cea4acd31f71d9932762ab33
#
_entry.id   f0294c79cea4acd31f71d9932762ab33
#
_cell.length_a   1.000
_cell.length_b   1.000
_cell.length_c   1.000
_cell.angle_alpha   90.00
_cell.angle_beta   90.00
_cell.angle_gamma   90.00
#
_symmetry.space_group_name_H-M   'P 1'
#
loop_
_entity.id
_entity.type
_entity.pdbx_description
1 polymer ?
#
loop_
_entity_poly.entity_id
_entity_poly.type
_entity_poly.pdbx_seq_one_letter_code
_entity_poly.pdbx_strand_id
1 'polypeptide(L)'
;FPYTTLFRSRDGKMHFIRTFYDNLLKVQHPVTARLSAPQQSGDAQLKQTVLNENMRTMKEKGGNAYLIRIRTTLKVKEEARRVGSRITVHLPIPCAGTQVRNIQLISVPSGAFASPEDFESRAVCFQGTLEKDSEFAVEYQYENHLAYISPDPEKVEAVQPGFFLEEQAPHIMFTPYIRSLYREVVGDETNPLLKAKKIYEYITSNIRYSYVRKYSIIENIPEYAGINQKGDCWVQALLFITLCRYG
;
A
#
# COMPACT_ATOMS: atom_id res chain seq x y z
N PHE A 1 -23.96 -4.94 13.94
CA PHE A 1 -23.38 -5.89 12.98
C PHE A 1 -22.10 -5.28 12.42
N PRO A 2 -20.95 -5.94 12.52
CA PRO A 2 -19.68 -5.40 11.98
C PRO A 2 -19.63 -5.34 10.44
N TYR A 3 -20.71 -5.70 9.76
CA TYR A 3 -20.76 -5.82 8.28
C TYR A 3 -21.54 -4.71 7.58
N THR A 4 -21.98 -3.69 8.29
CA THR A 4 -22.81 -2.59 7.72
C THR A 4 -22.08 -1.77 6.64
N THR A 5 -20.76 -1.91 6.53
CA THR A 5 -19.97 -1.22 5.50
C THR A 5 -19.78 -2.02 4.21
N LEU A 6 -20.20 -3.28 4.18
CA LEU A 6 -20.07 -4.15 3.00
C LEU A 6 -21.20 -3.95 1.98
N PHE A 7 -22.26 -3.26 2.39
CA PHE A 7 -23.39 -2.95 1.52
C PHE A 7 -24.03 -1.61 1.89
N ARG A 8 -24.75 -1.02 0.98
CA ARG A 8 -25.53 0.22 1.16
C ARG A 8 -26.90 0.05 0.55
N SER A 9 -27.92 0.57 1.20
CA SER A 9 -29.22 0.79 0.58
C SER A 9 -29.17 2.10 -0.21
N ARG A 10 -29.49 2.05 -1.50
CA ARG A 10 -29.64 3.20 -2.36
C ARG A 10 -30.88 2.97 -3.23
N ASP A 11 -31.78 3.93 -3.26
CA ASP A 11 -33.03 3.85 -4.04
C ASP A 11 -33.86 2.58 -3.72
N GLY A 12 -33.89 2.19 -2.43
CA GLY A 12 -34.58 0.98 -1.96
C GLY A 12 -33.92 -0.33 -2.36
N LYS A 13 -32.76 -0.30 -3.01
CA LYS A 13 -32.00 -1.49 -3.43
C LYS A 13 -30.74 -1.66 -2.60
N MET A 14 -30.42 -2.92 -2.31
CA MET A 14 -29.16 -3.27 -1.64
C MET A 14 -28.03 -3.32 -2.66
N HIS A 15 -27.00 -2.53 -2.42
CA HIS A 15 -25.79 -2.51 -3.22
C HIS A 15 -24.62 -3.05 -2.41
N PHE A 16 -23.93 -4.03 -2.95
CA PHE A 16 -22.75 -4.61 -2.36
C PHE A 16 -21.49 -4.01 -2.99
N ILE A 17 -20.42 -3.85 -2.22
CA ILE A 17 -19.12 -3.51 -2.80
C ILE A 17 -18.63 -4.64 -3.69
N ARG A 18 -17.87 -4.33 -4.74
CA ARG A 18 -17.38 -5.30 -5.72
C ARG A 18 -16.60 -6.46 -5.07
N THR A 19 -15.89 -6.19 -3.99
CA THR A 19 -15.05 -7.16 -3.25
C THR A 19 -15.80 -7.81 -2.07
N PHE A 20 -17.13 -7.72 -2.02
CA PHE A 20 -17.94 -8.24 -0.91
C PHE A 20 -17.64 -9.71 -0.60
N TYR A 21 -17.62 -10.56 -1.61
CA TYR A 21 -17.36 -11.99 -1.48
C TYR A 21 -15.95 -12.27 -0.93
N ASP A 22 -14.93 -11.65 -1.53
CA ASP A 22 -13.55 -11.79 -1.10
C ASP A 22 -13.34 -11.32 0.34
N ASN A 23 -14.04 -10.27 0.73
CA ASN A 23 -13.99 -9.75 2.10
C ASN A 23 -14.66 -10.69 3.11
N LEU A 24 -15.75 -11.36 2.73
CA LEU A 24 -16.36 -12.39 3.56
C LEU A 24 -15.39 -13.57 3.78
N LEU A 25 -14.69 -14.01 2.73
CA LEU A 25 -13.67 -15.05 2.85
C LEU A 25 -12.55 -14.64 3.81
N LYS A 26 -12.04 -13.41 3.67
CA LYS A 26 -10.96 -12.89 4.53
C LYS A 26 -11.35 -12.82 6.01
N VAL A 27 -12.59 -12.47 6.34
CA VAL A 27 -13.07 -12.45 7.73
C VAL A 27 -13.47 -13.81 8.27
N GLN A 28 -13.33 -14.88 7.47
CA GLN A 28 -13.73 -16.24 7.85
C GLN A 28 -15.15 -16.29 8.43
N HIS A 29 -16.08 -15.58 7.80
CA HIS A 29 -17.46 -15.57 8.24
C HIS A 29 -18.06 -16.97 8.19
N PRO A 30 -18.91 -17.39 9.15
CA PRO A 30 -19.51 -18.75 9.15
C PRO A 30 -20.24 -19.14 7.85
N VAL A 31 -20.79 -18.15 7.12
CA VAL A 31 -21.38 -18.36 5.79
C VAL A 31 -20.36 -18.85 4.78
N THR A 32 -19.09 -18.45 4.91
CA THR A 32 -18.03 -18.85 3.96
C THR A 32 -17.61 -20.29 4.11
N ALA A 33 -17.89 -20.95 5.23
CA ALA A 33 -17.66 -22.39 5.41
C ALA A 33 -18.49 -23.24 4.43
N ARG A 34 -19.56 -22.66 3.88
CA ARG A 34 -20.43 -23.27 2.87
C ARG A 34 -20.03 -22.96 1.43
N LEU A 35 -19.06 -22.05 1.26
CA LEU A 35 -18.57 -21.63 -0.04
C LEU A 35 -17.28 -22.39 -0.31
N SER A 36 -17.21 -23.03 -1.47
CA SER A 36 -15.98 -23.72 -1.90
C SER A 36 -14.83 -22.70 -1.88
N ALA A 37 -13.70 -23.09 -1.28
CA ALA A 37 -12.49 -22.28 -1.39
C ALA A 37 -12.20 -22.05 -2.89
N PRO A 38 -11.87 -20.81 -3.31
CA PRO A 38 -11.47 -20.58 -4.68
C PRO A 38 -10.28 -21.49 -4.99
N GLN A 39 -10.40 -22.30 -6.03
CA GLN A 39 -9.27 -23.08 -6.54
C GLN A 39 -8.16 -22.07 -6.83
N GLN A 40 -6.97 -22.29 -6.30
CA GLN A 40 -5.81 -21.48 -6.65
C GLN A 40 -5.67 -21.53 -8.17
N SER A 41 -5.89 -20.41 -8.82
CA SER A 41 -5.71 -20.34 -10.27
C SER A 41 -4.26 -20.67 -10.61
N GLY A 42 -3.99 -21.23 -11.78
CA GLY A 42 -2.63 -21.49 -12.26
C GLY A 42 -1.74 -20.23 -12.20
N ASP A 43 -2.36 -19.05 -12.32
CA ASP A 43 -1.69 -17.74 -12.14
C ASP A 43 -1.13 -17.52 -10.73
N ALA A 44 -1.78 -18.04 -9.69
CA ALA A 44 -1.28 -17.90 -8.32
C ALA A 44 -0.02 -18.76 -8.08
N GLN A 45 -0.01 -19.97 -8.64
CA GLN A 45 1.17 -20.84 -8.57
C GLN A 45 2.33 -20.27 -9.39
N LEU A 46 2.07 -19.74 -10.59
CA LEU A 46 3.09 -19.09 -11.41
C LEU A 46 3.69 -17.88 -10.70
N LYS A 47 2.86 -17.02 -10.10
CA LYS A 47 3.33 -15.87 -9.31
C LYS A 47 4.20 -16.29 -8.14
N GLN A 48 3.84 -17.35 -7.44
CA GLN A 48 4.65 -17.86 -6.32
C GLN A 48 5.99 -18.42 -6.79
N THR A 49 6.03 -19.12 -7.92
CA THR A 49 7.26 -19.65 -8.52
C THR A 49 8.20 -18.51 -8.90
N VAL A 50 7.69 -17.48 -9.61
CA VAL A 50 8.47 -16.29 -10.01
C VAL A 50 9.01 -15.55 -8.79
N LEU A 51 8.19 -15.40 -7.73
CA LEU A 51 8.64 -14.78 -6.48
C LEU A 51 9.80 -15.56 -5.84
N ASN A 52 9.67 -16.87 -5.74
CA ASN A 52 10.71 -17.73 -5.13
C ASN A 52 12.01 -17.70 -5.92
N GLU A 53 11.94 -17.70 -7.26
CA GLU A 53 13.10 -17.58 -8.14
C GLU A 53 13.79 -16.22 -7.97
N ASN A 54 13.02 -15.15 -7.92
CA ASN A 54 13.55 -13.81 -7.67
C ASN A 54 14.24 -13.72 -6.30
N MET A 55 13.63 -14.25 -5.25
CA MET A 55 14.24 -14.26 -3.92
C MET A 55 15.56 -15.05 -3.89
N ARG A 56 15.61 -16.19 -4.58
CA ARG A 56 16.83 -16.97 -4.71
C ARG A 56 17.92 -16.18 -5.45
N THR A 57 17.58 -15.62 -6.59
CA THR A 57 18.50 -14.80 -7.41
C THR A 57 19.05 -13.62 -6.62
N MET A 58 18.20 -12.93 -5.86
CA MET A 58 18.61 -11.80 -5.04
C MET A 58 19.59 -12.23 -3.94
N LYS A 59 19.36 -13.37 -3.29
CA LYS A 59 20.28 -13.91 -2.28
C LYS A 59 21.63 -14.30 -2.86
N GLU A 60 21.64 -14.95 -4.02
CA GLU A 60 22.86 -15.44 -4.68
C GLU A 60 23.69 -14.30 -5.28
N LYS A 61 23.05 -13.29 -5.86
CA LYS A 61 23.71 -12.20 -6.61
C LYS A 61 23.83 -10.89 -5.82
N GLY A 62 23.29 -10.81 -4.60
CA GLY A 62 23.22 -9.58 -3.82
C GLY A 62 22.18 -8.59 -4.29
N GLY A 63 21.35 -8.96 -5.26
CA GLY A 63 20.29 -8.11 -5.80
C GLY A 63 19.74 -8.58 -7.13
N ASN A 64 18.80 -7.82 -7.68
CA ASN A 64 18.26 -8.02 -9.02
C ASN A 64 17.84 -6.67 -9.62
N ALA A 65 17.78 -6.58 -10.95
CA ALA A 65 17.35 -5.37 -11.63
C ALA A 65 16.36 -5.72 -12.75
N TYR A 66 15.36 -4.88 -12.94
CA TYR A 66 14.35 -5.02 -13.96
C TYR A 66 14.17 -3.72 -14.72
N LEU A 67 14.07 -3.80 -16.05
CA LEU A 67 13.53 -2.73 -16.87
C LEU A 67 12.00 -2.86 -16.88
N ILE A 68 11.32 -1.86 -16.34
CA ILE A 68 9.87 -1.81 -16.25
C ILE A 68 9.36 -0.75 -17.21
N ARG A 69 8.48 -1.15 -18.13
CA ARG A 69 7.79 -0.25 -19.05
C ARG A 69 6.30 -0.26 -18.75
N ILE A 70 5.74 0.91 -18.56
CA ILE A 70 4.33 1.10 -18.16
C ILE A 70 3.67 2.09 -19.12
N ARG A 71 2.47 1.71 -19.60
CA ARG A 71 1.54 2.63 -20.24
C ARG A 71 0.27 2.74 -19.37
N THR A 72 0.02 3.94 -18.89
CA THR A 72 -1.19 4.25 -18.14
C THR A 72 -2.14 5.06 -19.02
N THR A 73 -3.39 4.65 -19.07
CA THR A 73 -4.44 5.31 -19.85
C THR A 73 -5.61 5.68 -18.95
N LEU A 74 -6.11 6.90 -19.12
CA LEU A 74 -7.29 7.41 -18.44
C LEU A 74 -8.33 7.88 -19.44
N LYS A 75 -9.56 7.39 -19.27
CA LYS A 75 -10.76 7.85 -20.00
C LYS A 75 -11.85 8.24 -19.01
N VAL A 76 -12.54 9.34 -19.29
CA VAL A 76 -13.74 9.68 -18.53
C VAL A 76 -14.86 8.74 -18.94
N LYS A 77 -15.51 8.11 -17.96
CA LYS A 77 -16.63 7.22 -18.18
C LYS A 77 -17.77 7.95 -18.89
N GLU A 78 -18.48 7.24 -19.74
CA GLU A 78 -19.53 7.83 -20.59
C GLU A 78 -20.61 8.55 -19.77
N GLU A 79 -21.07 7.95 -18.69
CA GLU A 79 -22.08 8.52 -17.80
C GLU A 79 -21.63 9.81 -17.06
N ALA A 80 -20.32 10.02 -16.95
CA ALA A 80 -19.73 11.20 -16.31
C ALA A 80 -19.17 12.22 -17.29
N ARG A 81 -19.18 11.88 -18.60
CA ARG A 81 -18.56 12.69 -19.65
C ARG A 81 -19.39 13.93 -19.97
N ARG A 82 -18.82 15.09 -19.79
CA ARG A 82 -19.40 16.38 -20.17
C ARG A 82 -18.48 17.04 -21.20
N VAL A 83 -18.75 16.79 -22.47
CA VAL A 83 -17.99 17.38 -23.58
C VAL A 83 -18.01 18.91 -23.47
N GLY A 84 -16.88 19.57 -23.73
CA GLY A 84 -16.70 21.00 -23.58
C GLY A 84 -16.30 21.47 -22.17
N SER A 85 -16.31 20.59 -21.15
CA SER A 85 -15.85 20.94 -19.80
C SER A 85 -14.34 21.13 -19.78
N ARG A 86 -13.87 22.13 -19.01
CA ARG A 86 -12.45 22.23 -18.65
C ARG A 86 -12.09 21.11 -17.68
N ILE A 87 -10.97 20.45 -17.95
CA ILE A 87 -10.45 19.38 -17.11
C ILE A 87 -8.96 19.57 -16.83
N THR A 88 -8.54 19.05 -15.71
CA THR A 88 -7.14 18.85 -15.35
C THR A 88 -6.94 17.36 -15.08
N VAL A 89 -5.97 16.77 -15.75
CA VAL A 89 -5.63 15.34 -15.61
C VAL A 89 -4.21 15.22 -15.09
N HIS A 90 -4.02 14.45 -14.03
CA HIS A 90 -2.72 14.08 -13.51
C HIS A 90 -2.51 12.58 -13.69
N LEU A 91 -1.47 12.22 -14.45
CA LEU A 91 -1.04 10.82 -14.64
C LEU A 91 0.26 10.62 -13.87
N PRO A 92 0.27 9.84 -12.78
CA PRO A 92 1.47 9.62 -11.99
C PRO A 92 2.61 9.00 -12.81
N ILE A 93 3.83 9.48 -12.59
CA ILE A 93 5.07 8.93 -13.13
C ILE A 93 6.08 8.69 -11.99
N PRO A 94 7.05 7.79 -12.17
CA PRO A 94 7.99 7.48 -11.10
C PRO A 94 8.91 8.65 -10.75
N CYS A 95 9.35 8.66 -9.48
CA CYS A 95 10.42 9.53 -8.99
C CYS A 95 11.72 8.74 -8.93
N ALA A 96 12.85 9.40 -9.15
CA ALA A 96 14.15 8.80 -8.94
C ALA A 96 14.40 8.53 -7.45
N GLY A 97 15.12 7.47 -7.16
CA GLY A 97 15.43 7.06 -5.79
C GLY A 97 16.46 5.94 -5.77
N THR A 98 16.64 5.32 -4.60
CA THR A 98 17.62 4.24 -4.44
C THR A 98 17.35 3.04 -5.34
N GLN A 99 16.07 2.71 -5.54
CA GLN A 99 15.66 1.58 -6.36
C GLN A 99 15.28 1.98 -7.79
N VAL A 100 14.73 3.17 -7.98
CA VAL A 100 14.20 3.64 -9.27
C VAL A 100 15.21 4.56 -9.94
N ARG A 101 15.69 4.15 -11.12
CA ARG A 101 16.74 4.86 -11.86
C ARG A 101 16.41 4.89 -13.35
N ASN A 102 17.12 5.73 -14.12
CA ASN A 102 17.04 5.77 -15.59
C ASN A 102 15.61 5.92 -16.10
N ILE A 103 14.85 6.85 -15.50
CA ILE A 103 13.47 7.13 -15.88
C ILE A 103 13.43 7.82 -17.24
N GLN A 104 12.67 7.27 -18.17
CA GLN A 104 12.47 7.82 -19.51
C GLN A 104 10.98 7.94 -19.80
N LEU A 105 10.53 9.14 -20.15
CA LEU A 105 9.19 9.38 -20.68
C LEU A 105 9.21 9.05 -22.18
N ILE A 106 8.44 8.03 -22.60
CA ILE A 106 8.38 7.57 -23.98
C ILE A 106 7.32 8.32 -24.75
N SER A 107 6.15 8.52 -24.12
CA SER A 107 5.02 9.22 -24.70
C SER A 107 4.22 9.96 -23.63
N VAL A 108 3.84 11.18 -23.93
CA VAL A 108 2.98 12.02 -23.10
C VAL A 108 1.84 12.59 -23.95
N PRO A 109 0.69 12.94 -23.36
CA PRO A 109 -0.40 13.61 -24.09
C PRO A 109 0.08 14.94 -24.70
N SER A 110 -0.44 15.26 -25.88
CA SER A 110 -0.16 16.55 -26.52
C SER A 110 -0.60 17.71 -25.58
N GLY A 111 0.24 18.72 -25.44
CA GLY A 111 -0.01 19.87 -24.56
C GLY A 111 0.13 19.56 -23.07
N ALA A 112 0.57 18.36 -22.70
CA ALA A 112 0.87 18.03 -21.31
C ALA A 112 2.30 18.44 -20.93
N PHE A 113 2.53 18.66 -19.63
CA PHE A 113 3.85 18.90 -19.06
C PHE A 113 4.13 17.90 -17.92
N ALA A 114 5.38 17.50 -17.77
CA ALA A 114 5.83 16.66 -16.67
C ALA A 114 6.37 17.54 -15.53
N SER A 115 6.10 17.14 -14.29
CA SER A 115 6.74 17.76 -13.13
C SER A 115 8.26 17.58 -13.17
N PRO A 116 9.02 18.48 -12.53
CA PRO A 116 10.47 18.39 -12.40
C PRO A 116 10.94 17.02 -11.88
N GLU A 117 12.18 16.66 -12.18
CA GLU A 117 12.72 15.33 -11.82
C GLU A 117 12.93 15.15 -10.32
N ASP A 118 13.17 16.23 -9.61
CA ASP A 118 13.38 16.31 -8.16
C ASP A 118 12.07 16.43 -7.35
N PHE A 119 10.91 16.48 -8.02
CA PHE A 119 9.63 16.61 -7.34
C PHE A 119 9.18 15.26 -6.76
N GLU A 120 8.85 15.23 -5.45
CA GLU A 120 8.53 13.98 -4.73
C GLU A 120 7.29 13.24 -5.25
N SER A 121 6.31 13.98 -5.78
CA SER A 121 5.06 13.42 -6.31
C SER A 121 4.92 13.73 -7.80
N ARG A 122 5.76 13.10 -8.61
CA ARG A 122 5.81 13.37 -10.05
C ARG A 122 4.53 12.95 -10.78
N ALA A 123 4.11 13.80 -11.69
CA ALA A 123 2.99 13.51 -12.59
C ALA A 123 3.20 14.20 -13.94
N VAL A 124 2.58 13.64 -14.97
CA VAL A 124 2.29 14.36 -16.21
C VAL A 124 0.94 15.03 -16.05
N CYS A 125 0.90 16.33 -16.19
CA CYS A 125 -0.31 17.15 -16.06
C CYS A 125 -0.77 17.61 -17.45
N PHE A 126 -2.05 17.40 -17.75
CA PHE A 126 -2.74 17.95 -18.89
C PHE A 126 -3.85 18.88 -18.41
N GLN A 127 -3.96 20.05 -19.04
CA GLN A 127 -5.06 21.01 -18.82
C GLN A 127 -5.69 21.36 -20.16
N GLY A 128 -6.99 21.20 -20.26
CA GLY A 128 -7.68 21.45 -21.52
C GLY A 128 -9.18 21.25 -21.45
N THR A 129 -9.77 21.07 -22.62
CA THR A 129 -11.21 20.81 -22.77
C THR A 129 -11.43 19.32 -23.05
N LEU A 130 -12.43 18.75 -22.39
CA LEU A 130 -12.82 17.36 -22.60
C LEU A 130 -13.59 17.22 -23.93
N GLU A 131 -13.08 16.42 -24.83
CA GLU A 131 -13.71 16.06 -26.07
C GLU A 131 -14.37 14.67 -25.97
N LYS A 132 -15.22 14.33 -26.96
CA LYS A 132 -15.97 13.06 -26.97
C LYS A 132 -15.06 11.84 -26.85
N ASP A 133 -13.94 11.86 -27.54
CA ASP A 133 -13.01 10.71 -27.62
C ASP A 133 -11.69 10.94 -26.87
N SER A 134 -11.71 11.90 -25.90
CA SER A 134 -10.52 12.19 -25.12
C SER A 134 -10.01 10.97 -24.38
N GLU A 135 -8.76 10.63 -24.66
CA GLU A 135 -7.98 9.62 -23.96
C GLU A 135 -6.64 10.23 -23.54
N PHE A 136 -6.29 10.08 -22.29
CA PHE A 136 -5.03 10.58 -21.75
C PHE A 136 -4.15 9.40 -21.43
N ALA A 137 -2.99 9.32 -22.09
CA ALA A 137 -2.07 8.22 -21.89
C ALA A 137 -0.66 8.74 -21.65
N VAL A 138 0.02 8.19 -20.66
CA VAL A 138 1.46 8.36 -20.47
C VAL A 138 2.14 7.01 -20.60
N GLU A 139 3.27 6.99 -21.29
CA GLU A 139 4.11 5.81 -21.38
C GLU A 139 5.52 6.16 -20.94
N TYR A 140 6.07 5.37 -20.04
CA TYR A 140 7.40 5.55 -19.47
C TYR A 140 8.06 4.22 -19.19
N GLN A 141 9.37 4.24 -19.06
CA GLN A 141 10.14 3.12 -18.56
C GLN A 141 11.14 3.58 -17.50
N TYR A 142 11.55 2.66 -16.67
CA TYR A 142 12.57 2.88 -15.66
C TYR A 142 13.24 1.57 -15.26
N GLU A 143 14.42 1.66 -14.68
CA GLU A 143 15.09 0.54 -14.07
C GLU A 143 14.73 0.47 -12.58
N ASN A 144 14.35 -0.73 -12.13
CA ASN A 144 14.11 -1.03 -10.73
C ASN A 144 15.23 -1.91 -10.18
N HIS A 145 16.12 -1.36 -9.38
CA HIS A 145 17.26 -2.01 -8.78
C HIS A 145 16.94 -2.45 -7.37
N LEU A 146 16.85 -3.75 -7.15
CA LEU A 146 16.55 -4.37 -5.86
C LEU A 146 17.84 -4.92 -5.26
N ALA A 147 18.35 -4.29 -4.20
CA ALA A 147 19.45 -4.84 -3.41
C ALA A 147 18.91 -5.89 -2.43
N TYR A 148 19.61 -7.02 -2.30
CA TYR A 148 19.38 -7.94 -1.20
C TYR A 148 20.15 -7.45 0.02
N ILE A 149 19.42 -7.08 1.05
CA ILE A 149 19.98 -6.64 2.32
C ILE A 149 19.66 -7.71 3.36
N SER A 150 20.70 -8.23 4.01
CA SER A 150 20.56 -9.06 5.21
C SER A 150 20.78 -8.15 6.42
N PRO A 151 19.73 -7.76 7.13
CA PRO A 151 19.87 -6.87 8.28
C PRO A 151 20.73 -7.53 9.35
N ASP A 152 21.72 -6.80 9.85
CA ASP A 152 22.68 -7.26 10.87
C ASP A 152 22.59 -6.35 12.11
N PRO A 153 22.08 -6.86 13.24
CA PRO A 153 21.93 -6.06 14.46
C PRO A 153 23.25 -5.50 14.99
N GLU A 154 24.38 -6.14 14.69
CA GLU A 154 25.70 -5.69 15.16
C GLU A 154 26.23 -4.49 14.36
N LYS A 155 25.64 -4.24 13.18
CA LYS A 155 26.00 -3.12 12.29
C LYS A 155 25.05 -1.94 12.37
N VAL A 156 24.18 -1.93 13.35
CA VAL A 156 23.27 -0.80 13.56
C VAL A 156 24.06 0.42 14.01
N GLU A 157 23.86 1.54 13.36
CA GLU A 157 24.49 2.81 13.73
C GLU A 157 24.05 3.22 15.14
N ALA A 158 25.00 3.71 15.94
CA ALA A 158 24.71 4.16 17.30
C ALA A 158 23.82 5.39 17.34
N VAL A 159 23.89 6.26 16.31
CA VAL A 159 23.07 7.44 16.18
C VAL A 159 21.91 7.14 15.22
N GLN A 160 20.71 7.14 15.76
CA GLN A 160 19.50 6.95 14.97
C GLN A 160 18.95 8.29 14.49
N PRO A 161 18.24 8.33 13.33
CA PRO A 161 17.59 9.55 12.84
C PRO A 161 16.60 10.11 13.86
N GLY A 162 16.67 11.42 14.13
CA GLY A 162 15.80 12.12 15.08
C GLY A 162 14.53 12.72 14.44
N PHE A 163 14.11 12.23 13.27
CA PHE A 163 12.92 12.74 12.56
C PHE A 163 11.80 11.70 12.52
N PHE A 164 10.56 12.16 12.39
CA PHE A 164 9.34 11.33 12.38
C PHE A 164 9.15 10.48 13.66
N LEU A 165 9.57 11.00 14.81
CA LEU A 165 9.39 10.33 16.10
C LEU A 165 8.16 10.85 16.86
N GLU A 166 7.53 11.92 16.39
CA GLU A 166 6.43 12.58 17.07
C GLU A 166 5.10 11.87 16.78
N GLU A 167 4.15 12.15 17.65
CA GLU A 167 2.73 11.84 17.42
C GLU A 167 2.20 12.61 16.22
N GLN A 168 1.30 12.00 15.48
CA GLN A 168 0.60 12.62 14.35
C GLN A 168 -0.89 12.25 14.40
N ALA A 169 -1.64 13.12 15.05
CA ALA A 169 -3.08 12.94 15.20
C ALA A 169 -3.79 12.88 13.84
N PRO A 170 -4.91 12.12 13.74
CA PRO A 170 -5.57 11.37 14.81
C PRO A 170 -5.03 9.94 15.00
N HIS A 171 -4.22 9.44 14.07
CA HIS A 171 -3.92 8.01 14.04
C HIS A 171 -2.61 7.63 14.71
N ILE A 172 -1.53 8.38 14.49
CA ILE A 172 -0.24 8.08 15.14
C ILE A 172 -0.21 8.74 16.51
N MET A 173 -0.75 8.05 17.51
CA MET A 173 -0.87 8.52 18.89
C MET A 173 -0.30 7.49 19.86
N PHE A 174 0.46 7.95 20.84
CA PHE A 174 1.06 7.10 21.89
C PHE A 174 0.13 6.94 23.08
N THR A 175 -1.04 6.37 22.82
CA THR A 175 -2.08 6.15 23.84
C THR A 175 -1.59 5.17 24.91
N PRO A 176 -2.27 5.09 26.07
CA PRO A 176 -1.94 4.10 27.09
C PRO A 176 -1.93 2.66 26.58
N TYR A 177 -2.83 2.34 25.65
CA TYR A 177 -2.87 1.03 25.00
C TYR A 177 -1.64 0.79 24.15
N ILE A 178 -1.26 1.71 23.27
CA ILE A 178 -0.06 1.60 22.41
C ILE A 178 1.21 1.47 23.25
N ARG A 179 1.32 2.24 24.32
CA ARG A 179 2.46 2.14 25.26
C ARG A 179 2.54 0.78 25.96
N SER A 180 1.38 0.23 26.35
CA SER A 180 1.30 -1.10 26.95
C SER A 180 1.68 -2.20 25.96
N LEU A 181 1.12 -2.14 24.77
CA LEU A 181 1.41 -3.08 23.68
C LEU A 181 2.89 -3.06 23.29
N TYR A 182 3.48 -1.87 23.18
CA TYR A 182 4.91 -1.75 22.90
C TYR A 182 5.75 -2.47 23.98
N ARG A 183 5.48 -2.22 25.25
CA ARG A 183 6.20 -2.87 26.37
C ARG A 183 6.05 -4.39 26.36
N GLU A 184 4.87 -4.87 26.03
CA GLU A 184 4.58 -6.31 25.91
C GLU A 184 5.38 -6.94 24.77
N VAL A 185 5.42 -6.29 23.60
CA VAL A 185 6.05 -6.82 22.39
C VAL A 185 7.58 -6.70 22.41
N VAL A 186 8.07 -5.53 22.80
CA VAL A 186 9.49 -5.19 22.70
C VAL A 186 10.24 -5.58 23.99
N GLY A 187 9.62 -5.39 25.17
CA GLY A 187 10.28 -5.63 26.45
C GLY A 187 11.47 -4.69 26.65
N ASP A 188 12.57 -5.25 27.13
CA ASP A 188 13.81 -4.52 27.44
C ASP A 188 14.80 -4.45 26.26
N GLU A 189 14.35 -4.75 25.03
CA GLU A 189 15.20 -4.69 23.84
C GLU A 189 15.65 -3.25 23.56
N THR A 190 16.95 -3.05 23.36
CA THR A 190 17.56 -1.74 23.10
C THR A 190 17.99 -1.53 21.66
N ASN A 191 18.29 -2.61 20.93
CA ASN A 191 18.74 -2.52 19.55
C ASN A 191 17.56 -2.15 18.62
N PRO A 192 17.62 -1.03 17.87
CA PRO A 192 16.48 -0.55 17.08
C PRO A 192 16.04 -1.54 15.98
N LEU A 193 17.00 -2.28 15.39
CA LEU A 193 16.65 -3.29 14.39
C LEU A 193 15.93 -4.48 15.02
N LEU A 194 16.34 -4.92 16.20
CA LEU A 194 15.68 -6.01 16.93
C LEU A 194 14.31 -5.56 17.47
N LYS A 195 14.16 -4.31 17.93
CA LYS A 195 12.85 -3.71 18.26
C LYS A 195 11.90 -3.80 17.05
N ALA A 196 12.33 -3.28 15.91
CA ALA A 196 11.53 -3.31 14.68
C ALA A 196 11.20 -4.75 14.25
N LYS A 197 12.13 -5.69 14.39
CA LYS A 197 11.91 -7.11 14.12
C LYS A 197 10.83 -7.70 15.02
N LYS A 198 10.90 -7.48 16.34
CA LYS A 198 9.89 -7.96 17.30
C LYS A 198 8.50 -7.41 16.97
N ILE A 199 8.41 -6.11 16.63
CA ILE A 199 7.15 -5.47 16.23
C ILE A 199 6.61 -6.09 14.94
N TYR A 200 7.47 -6.31 13.94
CA TYR A 200 7.10 -6.96 12.68
C TYR A 200 6.58 -8.39 12.92
N GLU A 201 7.30 -9.18 13.70
CA GLU A 201 6.92 -10.57 14.03
C GLU A 201 5.59 -10.62 14.80
N TYR A 202 5.38 -9.69 15.74
CA TYR A 202 4.09 -9.57 16.43
C TYR A 202 2.95 -9.30 15.44
N ILE A 203 3.11 -8.31 14.57
CA ILE A 203 2.06 -7.93 13.61
C ILE A 203 1.76 -9.08 12.65
N THR A 204 2.78 -9.69 12.07
CA THR A 204 2.59 -10.77 11.08
C THR A 204 2.00 -12.04 11.69
N SER A 205 2.22 -12.30 12.98
CA SER A 205 1.71 -13.48 13.68
C SER A 205 0.34 -13.26 14.33
N ASN A 206 0.03 -12.04 14.77
CA ASN A 206 -1.17 -11.77 15.57
C ASN A 206 -2.24 -10.95 14.82
N ILE A 207 -1.84 -10.09 13.86
CA ILE A 207 -2.78 -9.25 13.13
C ILE A 207 -3.19 -9.92 11.82
N ARG A 208 -4.32 -10.60 11.83
CA ARG A 208 -4.82 -11.31 10.63
C ARG A 208 -5.19 -10.33 9.52
N TYR A 209 -4.71 -10.58 8.30
CA TYR A 209 -5.12 -9.79 7.12
C TYR A 209 -6.63 -9.96 6.86
N SER A 210 -7.35 -8.86 6.84
CA SER A 210 -8.82 -8.88 6.77
C SER A 210 -9.36 -7.59 6.15
N TYR A 211 -10.63 -7.64 5.77
CA TYR A 211 -11.38 -6.45 5.41
C TYR A 211 -11.43 -5.44 6.56
N VAL A 212 -11.30 -4.18 6.22
CA VAL A 212 -11.45 -3.04 7.14
C VAL A 212 -12.54 -2.11 6.63
N ARG A 213 -13.33 -1.56 7.58
CA ARG A 213 -14.29 -0.50 7.26
C ARG A 213 -13.56 0.75 6.76
N LYS A 214 -14.30 1.75 6.27
CA LYS A 214 -13.71 3.02 5.83
C LYS A 214 -12.84 3.62 6.94
N TYR A 215 -11.62 3.98 6.61
CA TYR A 215 -10.66 4.55 7.57
C TYR A 215 -11.16 5.82 8.24
N SER A 216 -11.93 6.65 7.52
CA SER A 216 -12.52 7.90 8.04
C SER A 216 -13.51 7.73 9.20
N ILE A 217 -13.93 6.50 9.50
CA ILE A 217 -14.81 6.19 10.64
C ILE A 217 -14.10 5.40 11.75
N ILE A 218 -12.80 5.24 11.63
CA ILE A 218 -11.94 4.65 12.67
C ILE A 218 -11.22 5.78 13.36
N GLU A 219 -11.48 5.96 14.63
CA GLU A 219 -10.92 7.05 15.41
C GLU A 219 -9.40 6.95 15.55
N ASN A 220 -8.90 5.77 15.90
CA ASN A 220 -7.48 5.47 15.96
C ASN A 220 -7.20 4.12 15.27
N ILE A 221 -6.52 4.15 14.13
CA ILE A 221 -6.28 2.95 13.33
C ILE A 221 -5.29 2.00 14.00
N PRO A 222 -4.16 2.41 14.59
CA PRO A 222 -3.26 1.54 15.34
C PRO A 222 -3.92 0.80 16.50
N GLU A 223 -4.72 1.50 17.31
CA GLU A 223 -5.47 0.84 18.39
C GLU A 223 -6.51 -0.15 17.84
N TYR A 224 -7.22 0.25 16.78
CA TYR A 224 -8.15 -0.66 16.10
C TYR A 224 -7.46 -1.95 15.67
N ALA A 225 -6.25 -1.86 15.10
CA ALA A 225 -5.46 -3.01 14.68
C ALA A 225 -5.12 -3.93 15.87
N GLY A 226 -4.55 -3.35 16.91
CA GLY A 226 -4.10 -4.10 18.08
C GLY A 226 -5.24 -4.76 18.85
N ILE A 227 -6.34 -4.03 19.09
CA ILE A 227 -7.50 -4.53 19.84
C ILE A 227 -8.25 -5.61 19.04
N ASN A 228 -8.49 -5.39 17.75
CA ASN A 228 -9.27 -6.31 16.93
C ASN A 228 -8.43 -7.45 16.32
N GLN A 229 -7.11 -7.38 16.40
CA GLN A 229 -6.15 -8.33 15.83
C GLN A 229 -6.44 -8.67 14.35
N LYS A 230 -6.87 -7.67 13.60
CA LYS A 230 -7.15 -7.77 12.17
C LYS A 230 -7.05 -6.43 11.47
N GLY A 231 -6.61 -6.46 10.22
CA GLY A 231 -6.51 -5.28 9.39
C GLY A 231 -6.00 -5.61 7.99
N ASP A 232 -6.15 -4.68 7.08
CA ASP A 232 -5.50 -4.73 5.79
C ASP A 232 -4.05 -4.17 5.88
N CYS A 233 -3.38 -4.08 4.73
CA CYS A 233 -1.98 -3.64 4.68
C CYS A 233 -1.76 -2.24 5.29
N TRP A 234 -2.70 -1.31 5.09
CA TRP A 234 -2.63 0.04 5.64
C TRP A 234 -2.73 0.06 7.17
N VAL A 235 -3.68 -0.69 7.71
CA VAL A 235 -3.91 -0.82 9.16
C VAL A 235 -2.70 -1.45 9.84
N GLN A 236 -2.13 -2.50 9.25
CA GLN A 236 -0.92 -3.16 9.75
C GLN A 236 0.30 -2.23 9.68
N ALA A 237 0.46 -1.49 8.58
CA ALA A 237 1.56 -0.54 8.41
C ALA A 237 1.49 0.61 9.42
N LEU A 238 0.30 1.17 9.68
CA LEU A 238 0.15 2.23 10.68
C LEU A 238 0.44 1.75 12.10
N LEU A 239 0.04 0.53 12.47
CA LEU A 239 0.42 -0.04 13.76
C LEU A 239 1.94 -0.19 13.86
N PHE A 240 2.60 -0.71 12.81
CA PHE A 240 4.06 -0.84 12.77
C PHE A 240 4.75 0.51 12.96
N ILE A 241 4.35 1.51 12.17
CA ILE A 241 4.91 2.88 12.23
C ILE A 241 4.72 3.46 13.63
N THR A 242 3.54 3.33 14.21
CA THR A 242 3.24 3.92 15.53
C THR A 242 4.08 3.28 16.64
N LEU A 243 4.22 1.96 16.64
CA LEU A 243 5.05 1.26 17.62
C LEU A 243 6.54 1.60 17.43
N CYS A 244 7.04 1.68 16.19
CA CYS A 244 8.43 2.07 15.92
C CYS A 244 8.73 3.53 16.27
N ARG A 245 7.77 4.45 16.10
CA ARG A 245 7.93 5.85 16.50
C ARG A 245 7.96 6.05 18.01
N TYR A 246 7.21 5.23 18.72
CA TYR A 246 7.15 5.30 20.19
C TYR A 246 8.45 4.80 20.84
N GLY A 247 9.13 3.83 20.27
CA GLY A 247 10.33 3.15 20.82
C GLY A 247 11.63 3.57 20.30
#